data_760d6ba5b8b05c6b6cd4e4bdfe9f3e4a
#
_entry.id   760d6ba5b8b05c6b6cd4e4bdfe9f3e4a
#
_cell.length_a   1.000
_cell.length_b   1.000
_cell.length_c   1.000
_cell.angle_alpha   90.00
_cell.angle_beta   90.00
_cell.angle_gamma   90.00
#
_symmetry.space_group_name_H-M   'P 1'
#
loop_
_entity.id
_entity.type
_entity.pdbx_description
1 polymer ?
#
loop_
_entity_poly.entity_id
_entity_poly.type
_entity_poly.pdbx_seq_one_letter_code
_entity_poly.pdbx_strand_id
1 'polypeptide(L)'
;MAEHRLKCWPSEFSAIERGDKHFEVRVNLDRDFSIGDTLVLEKWDPAMNQHSGGYVNAPGMMMTPASLRVLVTYILHGGRFGLPEGLCVMSIRKVDE
;
A
#
# COMPACT_ATOMS: atom_id res chain seq x y z
N MET A 1 12.95 3.26 -11.24
CA MET A 1 11.97 3.33 -10.14
C MET A 1 10.92 2.26 -10.35
N ALA A 2 10.66 1.51 -9.31
CA ALA A 2 9.77 0.36 -9.41
C ALA A 2 8.35 0.71 -9.02
N GLU A 3 7.42 -0.13 -9.45
CA GLU A 3 6.04 -0.09 -9.03
C GLU A 3 5.75 -1.38 -8.27
N HIS A 4 5.18 -1.25 -7.08
CA HIS A 4 4.82 -2.39 -6.23
C HIS A 4 3.33 -2.41 -6.00
N ARG A 5 2.69 -3.56 -6.27
CA ARG A 5 1.28 -3.76 -5.95
C ARG A 5 1.18 -4.43 -4.60
N LEU A 6 0.45 -3.79 -3.68
CA LEU A 6 0.37 -4.23 -2.30
C LEU A 6 -1.09 -4.28 -1.85
N LYS A 7 -1.42 -5.32 -1.09
CA LYS A 7 -2.72 -5.42 -0.42
C LYS A 7 -2.74 -4.44 0.75
N CYS A 8 -3.82 -3.71 0.88
CA CYS A 8 -3.98 -2.70 1.93
C CYS A 8 -5.32 -2.91 2.61
N TRP A 9 -5.31 -3.10 3.92
CA TRP A 9 -6.55 -3.30 4.68
C TRP A 9 -7.45 -2.09 4.58
N PRO A 10 -8.79 -2.30 4.61
CA PRO A 10 -9.73 -1.19 4.39
C PRO A 10 -9.55 0.00 5.32
N SER A 11 -9.27 -0.23 6.60
CA SER A 11 -9.07 0.87 7.57
C SER A 11 -7.84 1.70 7.22
N GLU A 12 -6.74 1.03 6.82
CA GLU A 12 -5.50 1.71 6.43
C GLU A 12 -5.65 2.42 5.11
N PHE A 13 -6.32 1.77 4.16
CA PHE A 13 -6.62 2.36 2.86
C PHE A 13 -7.43 3.65 3.01
N SER A 14 -8.48 3.61 3.81
CA SER A 14 -9.32 4.80 4.05
C SER A 14 -8.56 5.92 4.75
N ALA A 15 -7.67 5.59 5.69
CA ALA A 15 -6.86 6.59 6.38
C ALA A 15 -5.91 7.30 5.41
N ILE A 16 -5.32 6.57 4.46
CA ILE A 16 -4.47 7.15 3.43
C ILE A 16 -5.31 8.01 2.48
N GLU A 17 -6.45 7.49 2.06
CA GLU A 17 -7.35 8.19 1.13
C GLU A 17 -7.82 9.52 1.70
N ARG A 18 -8.17 9.56 2.99
CA ARG A 18 -8.59 10.79 3.67
C ARG A 18 -7.46 11.78 3.91
N GLY A 19 -6.20 11.33 3.82
CA GLY A 19 -5.05 12.17 4.14
C GLY A 19 -4.65 12.14 5.61
N ASP A 20 -5.19 11.20 6.40
CA ASP A 20 -4.83 11.07 7.81
C ASP A 20 -3.56 10.25 8.01
N LYS A 21 -3.26 9.35 7.08
CA LYS A 21 -2.10 8.47 7.17
C LYS A 21 -1.16 8.74 6.00
N HIS A 22 0.11 9.05 6.30
CA HIS A 22 1.13 9.39 5.31
C HIS A 22 2.32 8.46 5.36
N PHE A 23 2.10 7.20 5.74
CA PHE A 23 3.17 6.21 5.84
C PHE A 23 2.64 4.82 5.55
N GLU A 24 3.55 3.91 5.19
CA GLU A 24 3.30 2.48 5.07
C GLU A 24 4.35 1.71 5.84
N VAL A 25 3.94 0.64 6.51
CA VAL A 25 4.83 -0.27 7.22
C VAL A 25 4.80 -1.59 6.49
N ARG A 26 5.96 -2.05 6.03
CA ARG A 26 6.04 -3.28 5.24
C ARG A 26 7.23 -4.13 5.66
N VAL A 27 7.07 -5.43 5.50
CA VAL A 27 8.17 -6.38 5.56
C VAL A 27 8.90 -6.32 4.23
N ASN A 28 10.21 -6.13 4.26
CA ASN A 28 11.02 -5.97 3.04
C ASN A 28 12.00 -7.13 2.83
N LEU A 29 11.66 -8.32 3.35
CA LEU A 29 12.53 -9.50 3.21
C LEU A 29 12.53 -10.07 1.80
N ASP A 30 11.45 -9.90 1.05
CA ASP A 30 11.27 -10.50 -0.28
C ASP A 30 11.22 -9.48 -1.41
N ARG A 31 11.38 -8.21 -1.09
CA ARG A 31 11.46 -7.15 -2.11
C ARG A 31 12.15 -5.92 -1.56
N ASP A 32 12.79 -5.20 -2.45
CA ASP A 32 13.46 -3.95 -2.11
C ASP A 32 12.58 -2.76 -2.48
N PHE A 33 12.27 -1.93 -1.49
CA PHE A 33 11.63 -0.65 -1.72
C PHE A 33 12.69 0.44 -1.81
N SER A 34 12.49 1.39 -2.69
CA SER A 34 13.41 2.52 -2.87
C SER A 34 12.64 3.83 -2.88
N ILE A 35 13.28 4.90 -2.43
CA ILE A 35 12.72 6.24 -2.55
C ILE A 35 12.48 6.53 -4.03
N GLY A 36 11.29 7.04 -4.34
CA GLY A 36 10.88 7.27 -5.73
C GLY A 36 10.03 6.16 -6.32
N ASP A 37 9.94 5.02 -5.64
CA ASP A 37 9.04 3.95 -6.08
C ASP A 37 7.59 4.35 -5.92
N THR A 38 6.73 3.78 -6.74
CA THR A 38 5.28 3.92 -6.63
C THR A 38 4.70 2.67 -5.98
N LEU A 39 3.84 2.88 -5.00
CA LEU A 39 3.06 1.79 -4.41
C LEU A 39 1.63 1.89 -4.94
N VAL A 40 1.14 0.81 -5.52
CA VAL A 40 -0.28 0.69 -5.88
C VAL A 40 -0.94 -0.10 -4.77
N LEU A 41 -1.65 0.62 -3.91
CA LEU A 41 -2.31 0.03 -2.74
C LEU A 41 -3.69 -0.44 -3.17
N GLU A 42 -3.92 -1.74 -3.07
CA GLU A 42 -5.20 -2.34 -3.47
C GLU A 42 -5.98 -2.72 -2.21
N LYS A 43 -7.20 -2.22 -2.12
CA LYS A 43 -8.04 -2.45 -0.95
C LYS A 43 -8.32 -3.95 -0.80
N TRP A 44 -7.98 -4.49 0.35
CA TRP A 44 -8.06 -5.92 0.62
C TRP A 44 -8.72 -6.18 1.95
N ASP A 45 -9.75 -7.02 1.95
CA ASP A 45 -10.45 -7.42 3.18
C ASP A 45 -9.83 -8.72 3.71
N PRO A 46 -9.06 -8.68 4.80
CA PRO A 46 -8.43 -9.88 5.33
C PRO A 46 -9.44 -10.87 5.92
N ALA A 47 -10.59 -10.39 6.42
CA ALA A 47 -11.62 -11.27 6.97
C ALA A 47 -12.28 -12.10 5.88
N MET A 48 -12.50 -11.52 4.70
CA MET A 48 -13.10 -12.20 3.55
C MET A 48 -12.06 -12.77 2.59
N ASN A 49 -10.78 -12.47 2.81
CA ASN A 49 -9.66 -12.90 1.97
C ASN A 49 -9.88 -12.52 0.50
N GLN A 50 -10.28 -11.28 0.23
CA GLN A 50 -10.59 -10.80 -1.12
C GLN A 50 -10.42 -9.30 -1.23
N HIS A 51 -10.26 -8.83 -2.47
CA HIS A 51 -10.28 -7.39 -2.76
C HIS A 51 -11.67 -6.83 -2.47
N SER A 52 -11.71 -5.56 -2.09
CA SER A 52 -12.96 -4.89 -1.78
C SER A 52 -12.98 -3.47 -2.31
N GLY A 53 -14.15 -2.84 -2.28
CA GLY A 53 -14.32 -1.44 -2.65
C GLY A 53 -14.21 -1.12 -4.12
N GLY A 54 -14.11 -2.11 -4.98
CA GLY A 54 -14.08 -1.93 -6.41
C GLY A 54 -15.47 -1.95 -7.03
N TYR A 55 -15.55 -2.11 -8.32
CA TYR A 55 -16.81 -2.23 -9.05
C TYR A 55 -16.71 -3.37 -10.06
N VAL A 56 -17.89 -3.90 -10.42
CA VAL A 56 -18.02 -4.96 -11.41
C VAL A 56 -18.29 -4.30 -12.76
N ASN A 57 -17.41 -4.53 -13.74
CA ASN A 57 -17.51 -3.88 -15.03
C ASN A 57 -18.67 -4.43 -15.88
N ALA A 58 -18.96 -5.73 -15.73
CA ALA A 58 -20.03 -6.39 -16.45
C ALA A 58 -20.42 -7.67 -15.72
N PRO A 59 -21.63 -8.21 -15.96
CA PRO A 59 -22.02 -9.49 -15.36
C PRO A 59 -20.99 -10.58 -15.67
N GLY A 60 -20.60 -11.31 -14.63
CA GLY A 60 -19.63 -12.40 -14.76
C GLY A 60 -18.17 -11.98 -14.81
N MET A 61 -17.88 -10.69 -14.81
CA MET A 61 -16.51 -10.20 -14.77
C MET A 61 -16.01 -10.05 -13.33
N MET A 62 -14.68 -10.14 -13.15
CA MET A 62 -14.08 -9.95 -11.84
C MET A 62 -14.20 -8.48 -11.41
N MET A 63 -14.37 -8.29 -10.10
CA MET A 63 -14.38 -6.96 -9.53
C MET A 63 -13.01 -6.32 -9.67
N THR A 64 -12.97 -5.06 -10.12
CA THR A 64 -11.75 -4.27 -10.11
C THR A 64 -11.57 -3.72 -8.70
N PRO A 65 -10.45 -4.00 -8.02
CA PRO A 65 -10.26 -3.51 -6.66
C PRO A 65 -10.09 -2.00 -6.65
N ALA A 66 -10.58 -1.37 -5.59
CA ALA A 66 -10.24 0.03 -5.34
C ALA A 66 -8.74 0.14 -5.09
N SER A 67 -8.10 1.14 -5.65
CA SER A 67 -6.66 1.30 -5.51
C SER A 67 -6.28 2.76 -5.36
N LEU A 68 -5.11 2.97 -4.74
CA LEU A 68 -4.49 4.29 -4.60
C LEU A 68 -3.04 4.16 -5.05
N ARG A 69 -2.56 5.19 -5.75
CA ARG A 69 -1.14 5.30 -6.08
C ARG A 69 -0.48 6.28 -5.13
N VAL A 70 0.61 5.85 -4.51
CA VAL A 70 1.39 6.70 -3.63
C VAL A 70 2.86 6.62 -4.01
N LEU A 71 3.56 7.73 -3.81
CA LEU A 71 4.99 7.83 -4.07
C LEU A 71 5.74 7.66 -2.75
N VAL A 72 6.76 6.81 -2.74
CA VAL A 72 7.65 6.65 -1.59
C VAL A 72 8.61 7.83 -1.55
N THR A 73 8.54 8.62 -0.50
CA THR A 73 9.36 9.83 -0.35
C THR A 73 10.53 9.65 0.59
N TYR A 74 10.42 8.72 1.55
CA TYR A 74 11.50 8.38 2.46
C TYR A 74 11.31 6.96 2.98
N ILE A 75 12.40 6.31 3.39
CA ILE A 75 12.35 4.97 3.97
C ILE A 75 13.20 4.95 5.23
N LEU A 76 12.56 4.52 6.34
CA LEU A 76 13.26 4.19 7.58
C LEU A 76 13.37 2.68 7.65
N HIS A 77 14.58 2.17 7.56
CA HIS A 77 14.82 0.73 7.64
C HIS A 77 14.82 0.25 9.08
N GLY A 78 14.38 -1.00 9.29
CA GLY A 78 14.39 -1.62 10.61
C GLY A 78 15.79 -1.86 11.14
N GLY A 79 15.85 -2.42 12.35
CA GLY A 79 17.10 -2.63 13.04
C GLY A 79 17.52 -1.46 13.93
N ARG A 80 16.67 -0.43 14.04
CA ARG A 80 16.90 0.75 14.88
C ARG A 80 15.57 1.25 15.43
N PHE A 81 15.63 2.08 16.47
CA PHE A 81 14.47 2.68 17.12
C PHE A 81 13.42 1.66 17.55
N GLY A 82 13.87 0.45 17.92
CA GLY A 82 12.96 -0.62 18.31
C GLY A 82 12.27 -1.33 17.16
N LEU A 83 12.54 -0.95 15.91
CA LEU A 83 11.96 -1.63 14.75
C LEU A 83 12.76 -2.89 14.43
N PRO A 84 12.08 -4.03 14.21
CA PRO A 84 12.76 -5.27 13.82
C PRO A 84 13.48 -5.13 12.47
N GLU A 85 14.56 -5.88 12.30
CA GLU A 85 15.17 -6.02 11.00
C GLU A 85 14.18 -6.68 10.03
N GLY A 86 14.26 -6.32 8.75
CA GLY A 86 13.35 -6.84 7.75
C GLY A 86 12.03 -6.11 7.67
N LEU A 87 11.85 -5.07 8.51
CA LEU A 87 10.70 -4.19 8.46
C LEU A 87 11.15 -2.81 7.98
N CYS A 88 10.30 -2.11 7.25
CA CYS A 88 10.58 -0.73 6.89
C CYS A 88 9.33 0.12 7.04
N VAL A 89 9.55 1.40 7.35
CA VAL A 89 8.49 2.41 7.40
C VAL A 89 8.77 3.40 6.28
N MET A 90 7.80 3.57 5.39
CA MET A 90 7.95 4.45 4.24
C MET A 90 7.04 5.65 4.39
N SER A 91 7.59 6.85 4.24
CA SER A 91 6.76 8.03 4.05
C SER A 91 6.18 8.01 2.65
N ILE A 92 4.91 8.34 2.52
CA ILE A 92 4.22 8.27 1.25
C ILE A 92 3.45 9.55 0.97
N ARG A 93 3.23 9.82 -0.32
CA ARG A 93 2.44 10.94 -0.80
C ARG A 93 1.53 10.44 -1.91
N LYS A 94 0.26 10.82 -1.89
CA LYS A 94 -0.66 10.44 -2.97
C LYS A 94 -0.20 11.05 -4.29
N VAL A 95 -0.32 10.27 -5.35
CA VAL A 95 0.01 10.71 -6.71
C VAL A 95 -1.29 11.09 -7.39
N ASP A 96 -1.38 12.34 -7.82
CA ASP A 96 -2.51 12.80 -8.61
C ASP A 96 -2.33 12.31 -10.05
N GLU A 97 -3.38 11.77 -10.61
CA GLU A 97 -3.40 11.31 -12.00
C GLU A 97 -3.99 12.38 -12.92
#